data_14bb0a48c6bd348015227fbefd828a19
#
_entry.id   14bb0a48c6bd348015227fbefd828a19
#
_cell.length_a   1.000
_cell.length_b   1.000
_cell.length_c   1.000
_cell.angle_alpha   90.00
_cell.angle_beta   90.00
_cell.angle_gamma   90.00
#
_symmetry.space_group_name_H-M   'P 1'
#
loop_
_entity.id
_entity.type
_entity.pdbx_description
1 polymer ?
#
loop_
_entity_poly.entity_id
_entity_poly.type
_entity_poly.pdbx_seq_one_letter_code
_entity_poly.pdbx_strand_id
1 'polypeptide(L)'
;LIRRQRQMCIRDRGKTVWLQLDGINYRAEVWVNGNLLSTMNGMFIQDYIDVTDFVKIGGKNGLAIKVYPVDVPGSAKPKSWGAAGEFHNGGNGNIGLNTTMLMTVGWDFTFMDGIRDRNTGIWKNISLYATGRVALRHPFVKSELRKPDYDQARETVSVEIINPSTSNRVISCKVKGEIVGENITFEKTFRLMRGEEKTATFSPEEFPQLIINSPKLWWPVNKGPQNLYDLKLTVSVDGKECDSVKTRFGTVSYTHLRAHE
;
A
#
# COMPACT_ATOMS: atom_id res chain seq x y z
N LEU A 1 5.75 17.71 16.06
CA LEU A 1 4.28 17.92 16.06
C LEU A 1 3.62 16.62 16.56
N ILE A 2 3.15 16.65 17.82
CA ILE A 2 2.43 15.54 18.42
C ILE A 2 0.98 15.61 17.90
N ARG A 3 0.60 14.74 16.99
CA ARG A 3 -0.79 14.59 16.56
C ARG A 3 -1.45 13.42 17.25
N ARG A 4 -2.50 13.77 18.03
CA ARG A 4 -3.60 12.96 18.60
C ARG A 4 -3.38 11.45 18.72
N GLN A 5 -3.17 11.03 19.96
CA GLN A 5 -3.43 9.66 20.41
C GLN A 5 -4.89 9.29 20.08
N ARG A 6 -5.11 8.44 19.10
CA ARG A 6 -6.36 7.69 19.02
C ARG A 6 -6.24 6.51 19.98
N GLN A 7 -7.07 6.52 21.01
CA GLN A 7 -7.19 5.40 21.93
C GLN A 7 -7.85 4.24 21.16
N MET A 8 -7.07 3.23 20.78
CA MET A 8 -7.58 2.03 20.16
C MET A 8 -7.65 0.94 21.24
N CYS A 9 -8.87 0.53 21.57
CA CYS A 9 -9.11 -0.63 22.39
C CYS A 9 -8.93 -1.89 21.53
N ILE A 10 -7.76 -2.49 21.57
CA ILE A 10 -7.53 -3.81 20.98
C ILE A 10 -8.12 -4.82 21.96
N ARG A 11 -9.30 -5.36 21.64
CA ARG A 11 -10.07 -6.21 22.57
C ARG A 11 -9.75 -7.70 22.51
N ASP A 12 -8.86 -8.16 21.58
CA ASP A 12 -8.81 -9.58 21.28
C ASP A 12 -7.43 -10.20 21.54
N ARG A 13 -7.38 -11.09 22.55
CA ARG A 13 -6.27 -12.02 22.72
C ARG A 13 -6.17 -12.96 21.51
N GLY A 14 -4.97 -13.12 20.94
CA GLY A 14 -4.70 -14.04 19.83
C GLY A 14 -4.84 -13.39 18.44
N LYS A 15 -4.89 -12.07 18.36
CA LYS A 15 -4.76 -11.32 17.11
C LYS A 15 -3.36 -10.75 16.92
N THR A 16 -2.94 -10.63 15.69
CA THR A 16 -1.73 -9.89 15.31
C THR A 16 -2.09 -8.43 15.11
N VAL A 17 -1.35 -7.53 15.73
CA VAL A 17 -1.53 -6.07 15.62
C VAL A 17 -0.51 -5.52 14.66
N TRP A 18 -1.00 -4.85 13.64
CA TRP A 18 -0.19 -4.26 12.57
C TRP A 18 -0.17 -2.75 12.66
N LEU A 19 1.02 -2.19 12.57
CA LEU A 19 1.24 -0.78 12.26
C LEU A 19 1.60 -0.68 10.78
N GLN A 20 0.73 -0.09 9.98
CA GLN A 20 0.93 0.14 8.55
C GLN A 20 1.30 1.59 8.31
N LEU A 21 2.36 1.79 7.55
CA LEU A 21 2.83 3.09 7.08
C LEU A 21 2.81 3.09 5.55
N ASP A 22 1.98 3.93 4.95
CA ASP A 22 1.79 3.93 3.50
C ASP A 22 2.79 4.79 2.74
N GLY A 23 3.51 5.67 3.41
CA GLY A 23 4.57 6.44 2.80
C GLY A 23 5.10 7.55 3.69
N ILE A 24 6.42 7.59 3.79
CA ILE A 24 7.18 8.63 4.51
C ILE A 24 8.31 9.09 3.58
N ASN A 25 8.42 10.38 3.36
CA ASN A 25 9.49 10.94 2.57
C ASN A 25 10.57 11.48 3.50
N TYR A 26 11.72 10.94 3.55
CA TYR A 26 12.30 9.82 2.77
C TYR A 26 12.80 8.73 3.71
N ARG A 27 13.57 9.11 4.75
CA ARG A 27 14.14 8.23 5.76
C ARG A 27 13.48 8.45 7.10
N ALA A 28 13.06 7.37 7.74
CA ALA A 28 12.43 7.44 9.06
C ALA A 28 12.81 6.27 9.95
N GLU A 29 12.78 6.51 11.26
CA GLU A 29 12.79 5.50 12.30
C GLU A 29 11.40 5.46 12.96
N VAL A 30 10.88 4.25 13.16
CA VAL A 30 9.56 4.01 13.74
C VAL A 30 9.70 3.35 15.10
N TRP A 31 9.16 4.00 16.12
CA TRP A 31 9.29 3.59 17.52
C TRP A 31 7.91 3.36 18.13
N VAL A 32 7.72 2.24 18.81
CA VAL A 32 6.52 1.95 19.60
C VAL A 32 6.90 1.67 21.04
N ASN A 33 6.31 2.42 21.96
CA ASN A 33 6.57 2.29 23.41
C ASN A 33 8.07 2.29 23.77
N GLY A 34 8.89 3.10 23.06
CA GLY A 34 10.32 3.22 23.29
C GLY A 34 11.19 2.18 22.56
N ASN A 35 10.61 1.25 21.81
CA ASN A 35 11.34 0.26 21.02
C ASN A 35 11.40 0.69 19.57
N LEU A 36 12.60 0.68 18.95
CA LEU A 36 12.80 0.87 17.53
C LEU A 36 12.38 -0.40 16.80
N LEU A 37 11.37 -0.32 15.94
CA LEU A 37 10.81 -1.48 15.24
C LEU A 37 11.12 -1.51 13.75
N SER A 38 11.26 -0.35 13.12
CA SER A 38 11.55 -0.28 11.68
C SER A 38 12.38 0.96 11.34
N THR A 39 13.14 0.84 10.27
CA THR A 39 13.81 1.95 9.60
C THR A 39 13.40 1.94 8.14
N MET A 40 12.67 2.97 7.73
CA MET A 40 12.21 3.14 6.34
C MET A 40 13.21 4.00 5.57
N ASN A 41 13.38 3.69 4.28
CA ASN A 41 14.23 4.46 3.38
C ASN A 41 13.65 4.44 1.96
N GLY A 42 12.78 5.37 1.65
CA GLY A 42 12.11 5.47 0.35
C GLY A 42 10.70 6.03 0.49
N MET A 43 10.33 6.95 -0.40
CA MET A 43 9.08 7.70 -0.27
C MET A 43 7.82 6.89 -0.64
N PHE A 44 7.93 5.89 -1.50
CA PHE A 44 6.82 5.05 -1.97
C PHE A 44 6.78 3.66 -1.31
N ILE A 45 7.61 3.45 -0.29
CA ILE A 45 7.63 2.19 0.44
C ILE A 45 6.47 2.16 1.42
N GLN A 46 5.71 1.06 1.38
CA GLN A 46 4.78 0.69 2.43
C GLN A 46 5.47 -0.24 3.41
N ASP A 47 5.26 -0.03 4.70
CA ASP A 47 5.78 -0.90 5.74
C ASP A 47 4.65 -1.43 6.62
N TYR A 48 4.73 -2.71 6.97
CA TYR A 48 3.74 -3.43 7.78
C TYR A 48 4.45 -4.08 8.96
N ILE A 49 4.45 -3.39 10.06
CA ILE A 49 5.20 -3.78 11.27
C ILE A 49 4.28 -4.56 12.20
N ASP A 50 4.66 -5.79 12.56
CA ASP A 50 4.01 -6.51 13.64
C ASP A 50 4.40 -5.87 14.97
N VAL A 51 3.43 -5.24 15.61
CA VAL A 51 3.62 -4.55 16.89
C VAL A 51 2.97 -5.28 18.05
N THR A 52 2.55 -6.52 17.85
CA THR A 52 1.76 -7.31 18.81
C THR A 52 2.41 -7.36 20.19
N ASP A 53 3.71 -7.65 20.25
CA ASP A 53 4.45 -7.79 21.50
C ASP A 53 4.85 -6.44 22.13
N PHE A 54 4.67 -5.35 21.40
CA PHE A 54 5.10 -4.02 21.82
C PHE A 54 3.96 -3.12 22.28
N VAL A 55 2.71 -3.52 22.02
CA VAL A 55 1.53 -2.73 22.40
C VAL A 55 0.87 -3.25 23.66
N LYS A 56 0.39 -2.32 24.47
CA LYS A 56 -0.43 -2.62 25.67
C LYS A 56 -1.90 -2.65 25.26
N ILE A 57 -2.50 -3.85 25.29
CA ILE A 57 -3.92 -4.04 24.98
C ILE A 57 -4.77 -3.37 26.07
N GLY A 58 -5.69 -2.49 25.64
CA GLY A 58 -6.56 -1.74 26.58
C GLY A 58 -5.86 -0.59 27.29
N GLY A 59 -4.57 -0.33 26.99
CA GLY A 59 -3.77 0.73 27.58
C GLY A 59 -3.39 1.84 26.62
N LYS A 60 -2.70 2.86 27.15
CA LYS A 60 -2.08 3.91 26.33
C LYS A 60 -0.80 3.40 25.69
N ASN A 61 -0.62 3.66 24.41
CA ASN A 61 0.57 3.34 23.64
C ASN A 61 1.14 4.60 23.02
N GLY A 62 2.47 4.72 22.98
CA GLY A 62 3.19 5.80 22.35
C GLY A 62 3.74 5.36 21.00
N LEU A 63 3.41 6.08 19.93
CA LEU A 63 4.03 5.98 18.63
C LEU A 63 4.89 7.21 18.39
N ALA A 64 6.17 7.02 18.08
CA ALA A 64 7.07 8.08 17.67
C ALA A 64 7.69 7.72 16.31
N ILE A 65 7.69 8.68 15.40
CA ILE A 65 8.30 8.55 14.08
C ILE A 65 9.28 9.70 13.91
N LYS A 66 10.56 9.37 13.84
CA LYS A 66 11.63 10.32 13.59
C LYS A 66 11.91 10.34 12.10
N VAL A 67 11.54 11.44 11.45
CA VAL A 67 11.82 11.65 10.03
C VAL A 67 13.08 12.47 9.89
N TYR A 68 14.03 11.98 9.11
CA TYR A 68 15.28 12.65 8.82
C TYR A 68 15.10 13.63 7.65
N PRO A 69 15.76 14.78 7.67
CA PRO A 69 15.77 15.66 6.52
C PRO A 69 16.41 14.94 5.31
N VAL A 70 15.96 15.29 4.11
CA VAL A 70 16.51 14.71 2.86
C VAL A 70 17.91 15.18 2.53
N ASP A 71 18.33 16.29 3.10
CA ASP A 71 19.69 16.83 2.98
C ASP A 71 20.46 16.69 4.29
N VAL A 72 21.77 16.81 4.19
CA VAL A 72 22.67 16.76 5.34
C VAL A 72 22.69 18.15 5.99
N PRO A 73 22.19 18.30 7.23
CA PRO A 73 22.25 19.58 7.94
C PRO A 73 23.69 20.08 8.05
N GLY A 74 23.90 21.36 7.80
CA GLY A 74 25.23 22.00 7.88
C GLY A 74 26.12 21.82 6.65
N SER A 75 25.71 21.08 5.64
CA SER A 75 26.44 20.91 4.39
C SER A 75 25.99 21.86 3.27
N ALA A 76 25.23 22.89 3.60
CA ALA A 76 24.80 23.89 2.64
C ALA A 76 26.02 24.64 2.10
N LYS A 77 26.20 24.61 0.79
CA LYS A 77 27.24 25.41 0.12
C LYS A 77 26.76 26.83 -0.11
N PRO A 78 27.69 27.81 -0.12
CA PRO A 78 27.36 29.16 -0.58
C PRO A 78 26.73 29.09 -1.99
N LYS A 79 25.73 29.92 -2.21
CA LYS A 79 25.13 30.05 -3.54
C LYS A 79 26.17 30.55 -4.52
N SER A 80 26.41 29.80 -5.59
CA SER A 80 27.19 30.28 -6.72
C SER A 80 26.25 30.53 -7.90
N TRP A 81 26.37 31.71 -8.52
CA TRP A 81 25.58 32.06 -9.67
C TRP A 81 25.96 31.14 -10.86
N GLY A 82 24.97 30.44 -11.40
CA GLY A 82 25.11 29.58 -12.58
C GLY A 82 25.15 28.08 -12.33
N ALA A 83 25.17 27.64 -11.08
CA ALA A 83 25.06 26.21 -10.78
C ALA A 83 23.61 25.82 -10.44
N ALA A 84 22.85 25.35 -11.40
CA ALA A 84 21.45 24.96 -11.20
C ALA A 84 21.27 23.98 -10.05
N GLY A 85 22.22 23.07 -9.82
CA GLY A 85 22.19 22.11 -8.73
C GLY A 85 22.30 22.68 -7.32
N GLU A 86 22.82 23.89 -7.16
CA GLU A 86 22.94 24.52 -5.85
C GLU A 86 21.64 25.12 -5.34
N PHE A 87 20.72 25.38 -6.23
CA PHE A 87 19.45 26.00 -5.91
C PHE A 87 18.34 24.99 -5.70
N HIS A 88 18.55 23.79 -6.14
CA HIS A 88 17.57 22.72 -6.03
C HIS A 88 17.81 21.94 -4.76
N ASN A 89 16.74 21.71 -4.01
CA ASN A 89 16.70 20.93 -2.77
C ASN A 89 17.18 21.64 -1.51
N GLY A 90 17.59 22.90 -1.58
CA GLY A 90 18.00 23.70 -0.41
C GLY A 90 19.09 23.07 0.44
N GLY A 91 19.88 22.16 -0.11
CA GLY A 91 20.92 21.42 0.58
C GLY A 91 22.31 21.77 0.09
N ASN A 92 23.15 20.77 -0.04
CA ASN A 92 24.57 20.88 -0.42
C ASN A 92 24.80 20.99 -1.93
N GLY A 93 23.77 21.20 -2.73
CA GLY A 93 23.86 21.24 -4.18
C GLY A 93 23.94 19.85 -4.84
N ASN A 94 23.85 18.78 -4.08
CA ASN A 94 23.89 17.43 -4.62
C ASN A 94 22.48 16.91 -4.91
N ILE A 95 21.99 17.15 -6.12
CA ILE A 95 20.66 16.78 -6.56
C ILE A 95 20.42 15.27 -6.39
N GLY A 96 21.40 14.43 -6.73
CA GLY A 96 21.26 12.98 -6.69
C GLY A 96 21.04 12.40 -5.27
N LEU A 97 21.53 13.10 -4.25
CA LEU A 97 21.37 12.66 -2.85
C LEU A 97 20.15 13.26 -2.18
N ASN A 98 19.77 14.47 -2.56
CA ASN A 98 18.77 15.25 -1.82
C ASN A 98 17.43 15.31 -2.52
N THR A 99 17.33 14.85 -3.77
CA THR A 99 16.10 14.90 -4.55
C THR A 99 15.27 13.65 -4.35
N THR A 100 14.02 13.85 -4.03
CA THR A 100 12.99 12.79 -4.06
C THR A 100 11.88 13.22 -5.02
N MET A 101 11.02 12.28 -5.43
CA MET A 101 9.94 12.61 -6.36
C MET A 101 8.88 13.57 -5.79
N LEU A 102 8.84 13.75 -4.47
CA LEU A 102 7.97 14.76 -3.83
C LEU A 102 8.63 16.14 -3.76
N MET A 103 9.89 16.24 -4.16
CA MET A 103 10.56 17.53 -4.21
C MET A 103 10.31 18.18 -5.56
N THR A 104 10.20 19.46 -5.49
CA THR A 104 9.64 20.29 -6.57
C THR A 104 10.64 20.74 -7.61
N VAL A 105 11.78 20.06 -7.71
CA VAL A 105 12.79 20.37 -8.71
C VAL A 105 12.24 20.13 -10.10
N GLY A 106 11.87 21.21 -10.77
CA GLY A 106 11.33 21.19 -12.13
C GLY A 106 9.84 20.86 -12.25
N TRP A 107 9.19 20.55 -11.14
CA TRP A 107 7.76 20.23 -11.13
C TRP A 107 6.88 21.40 -10.65
N ASP A 108 7.34 22.11 -9.65
CA ASP A 108 6.77 23.38 -9.22
C ASP A 108 7.62 24.51 -9.75
N PHE A 109 7.02 25.62 -9.99
CA PHE A 109 7.68 26.87 -10.35
C PHE A 109 8.41 27.49 -9.14
N THR A 110 9.06 26.65 -8.34
CA THR A 110 9.92 27.07 -7.24
C THR A 110 11.26 27.48 -7.80
N PHE A 111 11.42 28.75 -7.88
CA PHE A 111 12.67 29.39 -8.28
C PHE A 111 13.72 29.31 -7.18
N MET A 112 14.93 29.63 -7.51
CA MET A 112 16.15 29.51 -6.74
C MET A 112 16.12 29.96 -5.29
N ASP A 113 15.23 30.85 -4.92
CA ASP A 113 15.07 31.38 -3.58
C ASP A 113 13.93 30.72 -2.78
N GLY A 114 13.06 30.00 -3.47
CA GLY A 114 11.87 29.39 -2.88
C GLY A 114 12.06 28.01 -2.30
N ILE A 115 13.20 27.38 -2.53
CA ILE A 115 13.38 25.96 -2.24
C ILE A 115 13.90 25.75 -0.81
N ARG A 116 13.18 26.23 0.11
CA ARG A 116 13.35 25.85 1.51
C ARG A 116 12.44 24.70 1.90
N ASP A 117 11.42 24.47 1.12
CA ASP A 117 10.42 23.46 1.39
C ASP A 117 10.92 22.10 0.93
N ARG A 118 11.71 21.54 1.78
CA ARG A 118 12.13 20.15 1.71
C ARG A 118 10.92 19.33 2.05
N ASN A 119 10.20 18.84 1.04
CA ASN A 119 9.02 18.03 1.22
C ASN A 119 9.37 16.71 1.94
N THR A 120 9.69 16.82 3.22
CA THR A 120 9.97 15.70 4.11
C THR A 120 8.79 15.46 5.03
N GLY A 121 8.58 14.23 5.40
CA GLY A 121 7.57 13.87 6.38
C GLY A 121 6.67 12.75 5.95
N ILE A 122 5.61 12.59 6.73
CA ILE A 122 4.58 11.60 6.51
C ILE A 122 3.59 12.17 5.51
N TRP A 123 3.53 11.60 4.31
CA TRP A 123 2.68 12.11 3.24
C TRP A 123 1.49 11.20 2.90
N LYS A 124 1.50 9.96 3.39
CA LYS A 124 0.38 9.02 3.32
C LYS A 124 -0.10 8.60 4.70
N ASN A 125 -1.08 7.71 4.74
CA ASN A 125 -1.72 7.29 5.98
C ASN A 125 -0.79 6.46 6.86
N ILE A 126 -1.04 6.55 8.17
CA ILE A 126 -0.56 5.62 9.17
C ILE A 126 -1.78 4.98 9.80
N SER A 127 -1.83 3.66 9.79
CA SER A 127 -2.96 2.89 10.29
C SER A 127 -2.50 1.84 11.31
N LEU A 128 -3.34 1.62 12.32
CA LEU A 128 -3.18 0.54 13.27
C LEU A 128 -4.42 -0.34 13.19
N TYR A 129 -4.24 -1.63 12.94
CA TYR A 129 -5.32 -2.59 12.83
C TYR A 129 -4.91 -3.96 13.35
N ALA A 130 -5.87 -4.87 13.49
CA ALA A 130 -5.59 -6.21 13.98
C ALA A 130 -6.22 -7.25 13.06
N THR A 131 -5.45 -8.32 12.79
CA THR A 131 -5.90 -9.48 12.03
C THR A 131 -5.95 -10.72 12.92
N GLY A 132 -6.59 -11.78 12.44
CA GLY A 132 -6.45 -13.11 13.00
C GLY A 132 -5.08 -13.73 12.68
N ARG A 133 -5.07 -15.06 12.55
CA ARG A 133 -3.83 -15.82 12.31
C ARG A 133 -3.22 -15.66 10.91
N VAL A 134 -3.96 -15.08 9.97
CA VAL A 134 -3.54 -14.82 8.59
C VAL A 134 -3.98 -13.42 8.21
N ALA A 135 -3.10 -12.68 7.56
CA ALA A 135 -3.36 -11.35 7.02
C ALA A 135 -3.43 -11.37 5.48
N LEU A 136 -4.16 -10.41 4.91
CA LEU A 136 -4.24 -10.15 3.48
C LEU A 136 -3.56 -8.81 3.16
N ARG A 137 -2.77 -8.78 2.07
CA ARG A 137 -2.12 -7.55 1.59
C ARG A 137 -2.17 -7.46 0.07
N HIS A 138 -2.04 -6.24 -0.44
CA HIS A 138 -1.85 -5.94 -1.85
C HIS A 138 -2.86 -6.64 -2.79
N PRO A 139 -4.18 -6.47 -2.58
CA PRO A 139 -5.17 -6.98 -3.51
C PRO A 139 -4.99 -6.32 -4.88
N PHE A 140 -4.90 -7.12 -5.93
CA PHE A 140 -4.69 -6.64 -7.28
C PHE A 140 -5.58 -7.39 -8.27
N VAL A 141 -6.10 -6.69 -9.27
CA VAL A 141 -6.88 -7.27 -10.36
C VAL A 141 -6.23 -6.88 -11.69
N LYS A 142 -5.94 -7.90 -12.50
CA LYS A 142 -5.50 -7.75 -13.87
C LYS A 142 -6.69 -8.05 -14.79
N SER A 143 -7.08 -7.09 -15.61
CA SER A 143 -8.16 -7.22 -16.58
C SER A 143 -7.60 -7.42 -17.98
N GLU A 144 -8.09 -8.43 -18.71
CA GLU A 144 -7.79 -8.65 -20.12
C GLU A 144 -9.08 -8.59 -20.93
N LEU A 145 -9.19 -7.60 -21.81
CA LEU A 145 -10.36 -7.40 -22.66
C LEU A 145 -10.21 -8.10 -23.99
N ARG A 146 -11.26 -8.79 -24.44
CA ARG A 146 -11.33 -9.38 -25.75
C ARG A 146 -11.47 -8.30 -26.82
N LYS A 147 -10.53 -8.26 -27.75
CA LYS A 147 -10.54 -7.33 -28.89
C LYS A 147 -11.23 -7.98 -30.11
N PRO A 148 -11.81 -7.19 -31.03
CA PRO A 148 -11.93 -5.74 -31.00
C PRO A 148 -13.16 -5.22 -30.24
N ASP A 149 -14.11 -6.06 -29.87
CA ASP A 149 -15.45 -5.67 -29.46
C ASP A 149 -15.58 -5.30 -27.97
N TYR A 150 -14.57 -5.67 -27.16
CA TYR A 150 -14.53 -5.44 -25.69
C TYR A 150 -15.76 -5.95 -24.93
N ASP A 151 -16.43 -6.94 -25.50
CA ASP A 151 -17.66 -7.54 -25.00
C ASP A 151 -17.41 -8.59 -23.90
N GLN A 152 -16.14 -8.92 -23.67
CA GLN A 152 -15.74 -9.87 -22.63
C GLN A 152 -14.46 -9.40 -21.94
N ALA A 153 -14.46 -9.47 -20.61
CA ALA A 153 -13.30 -9.25 -19.75
C ALA A 153 -12.92 -10.52 -19.01
N ARG A 154 -11.64 -10.81 -18.93
CA ARG A 154 -11.04 -11.91 -18.16
C ARG A 154 -10.28 -11.31 -17.00
N GLU A 155 -10.79 -11.53 -15.79
CA GLU A 155 -10.23 -10.94 -14.57
C GLU A 155 -9.35 -11.95 -13.85
N THR A 156 -8.09 -11.60 -13.61
CA THR A 156 -7.21 -12.38 -12.72
C THR A 156 -7.03 -11.61 -11.43
N VAL A 157 -7.46 -12.21 -10.33
CA VAL A 157 -7.36 -11.62 -9.00
C VAL A 157 -6.17 -12.21 -8.26
N SER A 158 -5.37 -11.37 -7.63
CA SER A 158 -4.28 -11.81 -6.75
C SER A 158 -4.29 -11.04 -5.43
N VAL A 159 -3.78 -11.69 -4.38
CA VAL A 159 -3.62 -11.11 -3.05
C VAL A 159 -2.50 -11.83 -2.31
N GLU A 160 -1.72 -11.12 -1.54
CA GLU A 160 -0.74 -11.73 -0.65
C GLU A 160 -1.41 -12.21 0.62
N ILE A 161 -1.12 -13.46 0.99
CA ILE A 161 -1.55 -14.10 2.23
C ILE A 161 -0.34 -14.34 3.12
N ILE A 162 -0.42 -13.89 4.37
CA ILE A 162 0.71 -13.85 5.28
C ILE A 162 0.36 -14.57 6.58
N ASN A 163 1.20 -15.53 6.97
CA ASN A 163 1.16 -16.17 8.27
C ASN A 163 2.24 -15.57 9.18
N PRO A 164 1.93 -14.60 10.03
CA PRO A 164 2.91 -13.96 10.91
C PRO A 164 3.33 -14.85 12.08
N SER A 165 2.71 -16.02 12.24
CA SER A 165 2.92 -16.90 13.39
C SER A 165 4.38 -17.35 13.51
N THR A 166 4.89 -17.33 14.72
CA THR A 166 6.18 -17.93 15.10
C THR A 166 6.09 -19.43 15.41
N SER A 167 4.87 -19.98 15.45
CA SER A 167 4.62 -21.41 15.69
C SER A 167 4.95 -22.26 14.47
N ASN A 168 5.59 -23.41 14.65
CA ASN A 168 5.93 -24.35 13.57
C ASN A 168 4.72 -25.11 12.98
N ARG A 169 3.50 -24.71 13.30
CA ARG A 169 2.29 -25.35 12.75
C ARG A 169 1.96 -24.77 11.38
N VAL A 170 1.69 -25.68 10.45
CA VAL A 170 1.11 -25.32 9.16
C VAL A 170 -0.32 -24.85 9.37
N ILE A 171 -0.67 -23.69 8.80
CA ILE A 171 -2.02 -23.16 8.84
C ILE A 171 -2.70 -23.43 7.49
N SER A 172 -3.90 -24.05 7.54
CA SER A 172 -4.79 -24.12 6.39
C SER A 172 -5.76 -22.94 6.44
N CYS A 173 -5.75 -22.10 5.42
CA CYS A 173 -6.63 -20.95 5.33
C CYS A 173 -7.45 -20.99 4.03
N LYS A 174 -8.67 -20.49 4.07
CA LYS A 174 -9.54 -20.32 2.90
C LYS A 174 -9.61 -18.84 2.55
N VAL A 175 -9.27 -18.51 1.33
CA VAL A 175 -9.47 -17.17 0.77
C VAL A 175 -10.71 -17.19 -0.10
N LYS A 176 -11.65 -16.29 0.19
CA LYS A 176 -12.88 -16.07 -0.60
C LYS A 176 -12.82 -14.67 -1.20
N GLY A 177 -13.16 -14.58 -2.49
CA GLY A 177 -13.35 -13.32 -3.20
C GLY A 177 -14.80 -13.14 -3.62
N GLU A 178 -15.23 -11.88 -3.68
CA GLU A 178 -16.54 -11.45 -4.13
C GLU A 178 -16.39 -10.13 -4.91
N ILE A 179 -16.89 -10.12 -6.17
CA ILE A 179 -17.12 -8.87 -6.88
C ILE A 179 -18.51 -8.41 -6.50
N VAL A 180 -18.56 -7.38 -5.65
CA VAL A 180 -19.79 -6.95 -4.98
C VAL A 180 -20.80 -6.41 -6.00
N GLY A 181 -22.04 -6.90 -5.94
CA GLY A 181 -23.12 -6.49 -6.84
C GLY A 181 -23.16 -7.20 -8.19
N GLU A 182 -22.18 -8.07 -8.49
CA GLU A 182 -22.13 -8.82 -9.77
C GLU A 182 -22.42 -10.33 -9.59
N ASN A 183 -22.75 -10.78 -8.39
CA ASN A 183 -22.95 -12.20 -8.04
C ASN A 183 -21.78 -13.12 -8.41
N ILE A 184 -20.56 -12.56 -8.46
CA ILE A 184 -19.35 -13.30 -8.77
C ILE A 184 -18.62 -13.60 -7.46
N THR A 185 -18.49 -14.89 -7.13
CA THR A 185 -17.74 -15.34 -5.95
C THR A 185 -16.81 -16.48 -6.33
N PHE A 186 -15.66 -16.54 -5.67
CA PHE A 186 -14.66 -17.59 -5.85
C PHE A 186 -13.95 -17.84 -4.53
N GLU A 187 -13.47 -19.06 -4.33
CA GLU A 187 -12.73 -19.41 -3.12
C GLU A 187 -11.71 -20.53 -3.36
N LYS A 188 -10.61 -20.47 -2.59
CA LYS A 188 -9.56 -21.47 -2.65
C LYS A 188 -8.89 -21.62 -1.29
N THR A 189 -8.44 -22.85 -1.01
CA THR A 189 -7.72 -23.16 0.24
C THR A 189 -6.22 -23.20 -0.01
N PHE A 190 -5.48 -22.55 0.90
CA PHE A 190 -4.04 -22.48 0.88
C PHE A 190 -3.46 -23.04 2.18
N ARG A 191 -2.23 -23.56 2.08
CA ARG A 191 -1.44 -23.96 3.24
C ARG A 191 -0.26 -23.03 3.38
N LEU A 192 -0.03 -22.54 4.58
CA LEU A 192 1.03 -21.60 4.90
C LEU A 192 1.89 -22.17 6.04
N MET A 193 3.20 -22.16 5.83
CA MET A 193 4.17 -22.45 6.88
C MET A 193 4.34 -21.24 7.82
N ARG A 194 5.14 -21.41 8.85
CA ARG A 194 5.55 -20.34 9.76
C ARG A 194 6.22 -19.21 8.99
N GLY A 195 5.75 -17.97 9.21
CA GLY A 195 6.33 -16.78 8.58
C GLY A 195 6.21 -16.76 7.06
N GLU A 196 5.44 -17.68 6.46
CA GLU A 196 5.30 -17.75 5.01
C GLU A 196 4.39 -16.61 4.51
N GLU A 197 4.88 -15.99 3.45
CA GLU A 197 4.16 -15.04 2.62
C GLU A 197 4.00 -15.65 1.23
N LYS A 198 2.78 -15.64 0.70
CA LYS A 198 2.45 -16.30 -0.56
C LYS A 198 1.40 -15.51 -1.32
N THR A 199 1.56 -15.39 -2.63
CA THR A 199 0.55 -14.83 -3.51
C THR A 199 -0.53 -15.87 -3.81
N ALA A 200 -1.76 -15.59 -3.40
CA ALA A 200 -2.95 -16.33 -3.81
C ALA A 200 -3.48 -15.75 -5.11
N THR A 201 -3.53 -16.57 -6.16
CA THR A 201 -4.03 -16.17 -7.48
C THR A 201 -5.27 -16.94 -7.84
N PHE A 202 -6.24 -16.23 -8.42
CA PHE A 202 -7.50 -16.76 -8.94
C PHE A 202 -7.61 -16.33 -10.39
N SER A 203 -7.51 -17.28 -11.29
CA SER A 203 -7.55 -17.02 -12.74
C SER A 203 -8.88 -17.48 -13.37
N PRO A 204 -9.26 -16.91 -14.51
CA PRO A 204 -10.46 -17.32 -15.24
C PRO A 204 -10.46 -18.79 -15.69
N GLU A 205 -9.27 -19.41 -15.84
CA GLU A 205 -9.12 -20.81 -16.18
C GLU A 205 -9.57 -21.74 -15.04
N GLU A 206 -9.30 -21.33 -13.80
CA GLU A 206 -9.70 -22.05 -12.59
C GLU A 206 -11.10 -21.65 -12.13
N PHE A 207 -11.47 -20.39 -12.36
CA PHE A 207 -12.73 -19.78 -11.93
C PHE A 207 -13.41 -19.10 -13.12
N PRO A 208 -14.20 -19.84 -13.96
CA PRO A 208 -14.82 -19.28 -15.16
C PRO A 208 -15.76 -18.10 -14.90
N GLN A 209 -16.29 -17.95 -13.68
CA GLN A 209 -17.10 -16.80 -13.28
C GLN A 209 -16.33 -15.48 -13.25
N LEU A 210 -14.98 -15.51 -13.32
CA LEU A 210 -14.13 -14.34 -13.50
C LEU A 210 -14.07 -13.87 -14.98
N ILE A 211 -14.82 -14.51 -15.86
CA ILE A 211 -15.07 -14.05 -17.22
C ILE A 211 -16.37 -13.24 -17.18
N ILE A 212 -16.23 -11.94 -17.31
CA ILE A 212 -17.37 -11.01 -17.28
C ILE A 212 -17.79 -10.73 -18.72
N ASN A 213 -19.01 -11.10 -19.08
CA ASN A 213 -19.60 -10.77 -20.36
C ASN A 213 -20.26 -9.38 -20.29
N SER A 214 -20.10 -8.59 -21.36
CA SER A 214 -20.56 -7.20 -21.43
C SER A 214 -20.11 -6.37 -20.22
N PRO A 215 -18.78 -6.29 -19.96
CA PRO A 215 -18.27 -5.60 -18.79
C PRO A 215 -18.57 -4.10 -18.84
N LYS A 216 -18.77 -3.52 -17.65
CA LYS A 216 -18.85 -2.06 -17.48
C LYS A 216 -17.46 -1.48 -17.65
N LEU A 217 -17.13 -0.96 -18.83
CA LEU A 217 -15.80 -0.42 -19.12
C LEU A 217 -15.54 0.87 -18.35
N TRP A 218 -14.31 1.03 -17.89
CA TRP A 218 -13.80 2.28 -17.37
C TRP A 218 -13.18 3.11 -18.51
N TRP A 219 -13.55 4.37 -18.58
CA TRP A 219 -13.03 5.31 -19.57
C TRP A 219 -12.38 6.52 -18.90
N PRO A 220 -11.33 7.10 -19.50
CA PRO A 220 -10.82 8.41 -19.07
C PRO A 220 -11.90 9.49 -19.12
N VAL A 221 -11.69 10.55 -18.38
CA VAL A 221 -12.55 11.74 -18.42
C VAL A 221 -12.77 12.20 -19.85
N ASN A 222 -14.00 12.54 -20.20
CA ASN A 222 -14.44 12.95 -21.55
C ASN A 222 -14.45 11.84 -22.64
N LYS A 223 -14.19 10.58 -22.28
CA LYS A 223 -14.26 9.44 -23.23
C LYS A 223 -15.38 8.46 -22.93
N GLY A 224 -15.94 8.51 -21.75
CA GLY A 224 -17.03 7.62 -21.33
C GLY A 224 -17.17 7.54 -19.81
N PRO A 225 -18.04 6.64 -19.29
CA PRO A 225 -18.25 6.47 -17.87
C PRO A 225 -17.04 5.85 -17.18
N GLN A 226 -16.76 6.29 -15.95
CA GLN A 226 -15.70 5.79 -15.10
C GLN A 226 -16.21 4.68 -14.19
N ASN A 227 -16.65 3.56 -14.77
CA ASN A 227 -17.20 2.45 -14.01
C ASN A 227 -16.12 1.73 -13.22
N LEU A 228 -16.41 1.42 -11.97
CA LEU A 228 -15.53 0.65 -11.09
C LEU A 228 -16.32 -0.52 -10.49
N TYR A 229 -15.63 -1.63 -10.32
CA TYR A 229 -16.10 -2.79 -9.59
C TYR A 229 -15.51 -2.78 -8.18
N ASP A 230 -16.28 -3.19 -7.19
CA ASP A 230 -15.82 -3.39 -5.82
C ASP A 230 -15.45 -4.85 -5.60
N LEU A 231 -14.20 -5.11 -5.27
CA LEU A 231 -13.71 -6.43 -4.88
C LEU A 231 -13.54 -6.50 -3.37
N LYS A 232 -14.12 -7.52 -2.75
CA LYS A 232 -13.89 -7.89 -1.35
C LYS A 232 -13.19 -9.24 -1.30
N LEU A 233 -12.07 -9.31 -0.59
CA LEU A 233 -11.37 -10.56 -0.29
C LEU A 233 -11.39 -10.79 1.21
N THR A 234 -11.64 -12.03 1.61
CA THR A 234 -11.73 -12.43 3.02
C THR A 234 -10.93 -13.71 3.22
N VAL A 235 -10.12 -13.77 4.26
CA VAL A 235 -9.41 -14.99 4.66
C VAL A 235 -9.95 -15.53 5.97
N SER A 236 -10.16 -16.83 6.02
CA SER A 236 -10.63 -17.55 7.21
C SER A 236 -9.75 -18.75 7.53
N VAL A 237 -9.65 -19.06 8.83
CA VAL A 237 -8.97 -20.24 9.36
C VAL A 237 -9.92 -20.93 10.35
N ASP A 238 -10.10 -22.22 10.19
CA ASP A 238 -11.04 -23.02 11.00
C ASP A 238 -12.47 -22.41 11.03
N GLY A 239 -12.93 -21.86 9.90
CA GLY A 239 -14.23 -21.21 9.75
C GLY A 239 -14.36 -19.82 10.39
N LYS A 240 -13.29 -19.29 11.00
CA LYS A 240 -13.29 -17.95 11.58
C LYS A 240 -12.57 -16.97 10.66
N GLU A 241 -13.21 -15.84 10.39
CA GLU A 241 -12.61 -14.75 9.62
C GLU A 241 -11.37 -14.22 10.36
N CYS A 242 -10.26 -14.13 9.63
CA CYS A 242 -9.00 -13.59 10.12
C CYS A 242 -8.76 -12.17 9.65
N ASP A 243 -9.06 -11.91 8.35
CA ASP A 243 -8.86 -10.60 7.74
C ASP A 243 -9.77 -10.42 6.54
N SER A 244 -10.00 -9.16 6.19
CA SER A 244 -10.80 -8.78 5.02
C SER A 244 -10.27 -7.48 4.42
N VAL A 245 -10.01 -7.50 3.12
CA VAL A 245 -9.56 -6.32 2.37
C VAL A 245 -10.54 -6.01 1.24
N LYS A 246 -10.65 -4.71 0.92
CA LYS A 246 -11.49 -4.23 -0.18
C LYS A 246 -10.63 -3.38 -1.11
N THR A 247 -10.86 -3.55 -2.41
CA THR A 247 -10.26 -2.69 -3.44
C THR A 247 -11.26 -2.45 -4.55
N ARG A 248 -11.04 -1.41 -5.33
CA ARG A 248 -11.81 -1.12 -6.54
C ARG A 248 -10.92 -1.31 -7.76
N PHE A 249 -11.51 -1.81 -8.83
CA PHE A 249 -10.81 -1.95 -10.10
C PHE A 249 -11.70 -1.52 -11.26
N GLY A 250 -11.09 -1.02 -12.32
CA GLY A 250 -11.77 -0.69 -13.57
C GLY A 250 -11.33 -1.65 -14.66
N THR A 251 -12.28 -2.17 -15.41
CA THR A 251 -12.01 -2.98 -16.60
C THR A 251 -11.65 -2.06 -17.74
N VAL A 252 -10.36 -2.03 -18.10
CA VAL A 252 -9.80 -1.10 -19.08
C VAL A 252 -8.78 -1.78 -19.99
N SER A 253 -8.74 -1.40 -21.28
CA SER A 253 -7.67 -1.83 -22.18
C SER A 253 -6.59 -0.76 -22.26
N TYR A 254 -5.35 -1.13 -22.00
CA TYR A 254 -4.17 -0.26 -22.15
C TYR A 254 -4.00 0.30 -23.56
N THR A 255 -4.49 -0.40 -24.57
CA THR A 255 -4.45 0.03 -25.97
C THR A 255 -5.40 1.19 -26.28
N HIS A 256 -6.44 1.40 -25.46
CA HIS A 256 -7.30 2.58 -25.60
C HIS A 256 -6.60 3.89 -25.23
N LEU A 257 -5.64 3.84 -24.32
CA LEU A 257 -4.89 5.02 -23.91
C LEU A 257 -3.83 5.44 -24.92
N ARG A 258 -3.31 4.49 -25.71
CA ARG A 258 -2.30 4.77 -26.77
C ARG A 258 -2.87 5.22 -28.11
N ALA A 259 -4.16 5.04 -28.36
CA ALA A 259 -4.78 5.40 -29.64
C ALA A 259 -5.07 6.91 -29.78
N HIS A 260 -4.65 7.73 -28.82
CA HIS A 260 -4.95 9.16 -28.75
C HIS A 260 -3.73 10.03 -28.39
N GLU A 261 -2.50 9.49 -28.42
CA GLU A 261 -1.26 10.28 -28.41
C GLU A 261 -0.83 10.64 -29.83
#